data_db52fd2abb9df99bd4e75d6493075fa4
#
_entry.id   db52fd2abb9df99bd4e75d6493075fa4
#
_cell.length_a   1.000
_cell.length_b   1.000
_cell.length_c   1.000
_cell.angle_alpha   90.00
_cell.angle_beta   90.00
_cell.angle_gamma   90.00
#
_symmetry.space_group_name_H-M   'P 1'
#
loop_
_entity.id
_entity.type
_entity.pdbx_description
1 polymer ?
#
loop_
_entity_poly.entity_id
_entity_poly.type
_entity_poly.pdbx_seq_one_letter_code
_entity_poly.pdbx_strand_id
1 'polypeptide(L)'
;MSNDFLDQRGDYHSLIAFKKAECIYDITYHFAHRFLKIGDRTIDQMVQAARSGKQNLAEGYIDGVTSMEMMIKLINVNRASLHELCLDYEDYLRVRNLRQWSYDDQRCRQTRAFCRTHLDSAVYREQIPSRSDETIANIAITLIHQEDVLLKGYIEWLKRKFLANGGFKEQMYRARTQYRGYGGYGANGENRAYGANGVKRSPSSPQPPSAPQSSQSSQPPSSPQPSTPQSPCPPTK
;
A
#
# COMPACT_ATOMS: atom_id res chain seq x y z
N MET A 1 2.63 -30.56 -16.91
CA MET A 1 2.14 -29.70 -15.79
C MET A 1 3.23 -28.69 -15.54
N SER A 2 3.04 -27.45 -15.94
CA SER A 2 4.02 -26.38 -15.68
C SER A 2 4.03 -26.15 -14.17
N ASN A 3 5.11 -26.56 -13.51
CA ASN A 3 5.43 -26.17 -12.16
C ASN A 3 5.82 -24.69 -12.20
N ASP A 4 4.83 -23.81 -12.40
CA ASP A 4 5.07 -22.38 -12.25
C ASP A 4 5.14 -22.11 -10.76
N PHE A 5 6.35 -22.09 -10.25
CA PHE A 5 6.70 -21.84 -8.85
C PHE A 5 6.24 -20.44 -8.39
N LEU A 6 6.12 -19.51 -9.32
CA LEU A 6 5.61 -18.18 -9.11
C LEU A 6 4.14 -18.16 -9.51
N ASP A 7 3.27 -17.90 -8.53
CA ASP A 7 1.85 -17.66 -8.75
C ASP A 7 1.74 -16.43 -9.68
N GLN A 8 1.48 -16.65 -10.97
CA GLN A 8 1.26 -15.57 -11.92
C GLN A 8 -0.04 -14.86 -11.51
N ARG A 9 0.10 -13.76 -10.80
CA ARG A 9 -1.05 -12.92 -10.45
C ARG A 9 -1.51 -12.20 -11.71
N GLY A 10 -2.82 -12.12 -11.87
CA GLY A 10 -3.43 -11.31 -12.92
C GLY A 10 -3.12 -9.82 -12.76
N ASP A 11 -3.65 -9.02 -13.66
CA ASP A 11 -3.54 -7.57 -13.62
C ASP A 11 -4.22 -6.98 -12.39
N TYR A 12 -3.52 -6.15 -11.59
CA TYR A 12 -4.08 -5.47 -10.41
C TYR A 12 -5.25 -4.54 -10.77
N HIS A 13 -5.31 -4.04 -12.00
CA HIS A 13 -6.46 -3.26 -12.49
C HIS A 13 -7.79 -4.04 -12.44
N SER A 14 -7.73 -5.37 -12.42
CA SER A 14 -8.91 -6.22 -12.28
C SER A 14 -9.45 -6.28 -10.85
N LEU A 15 -8.66 -5.88 -9.85
CA LEU A 15 -9.06 -5.91 -8.44
C LEU A 15 -10.18 -4.91 -8.15
N ILE A 16 -11.24 -5.37 -7.51
CA ILE A 16 -12.34 -4.49 -7.08
C ILE A 16 -11.83 -3.38 -6.14
N ALA A 17 -10.91 -3.68 -5.23
CA ALA A 17 -10.31 -2.69 -4.34
C ALA A 17 -9.56 -1.61 -5.14
N PHE A 18 -8.76 -2.00 -6.15
CA PHE A 18 -8.03 -1.03 -6.97
C PHE A 18 -8.97 -0.10 -7.76
N LYS A 19 -10.02 -0.67 -8.36
CA LYS A 19 -11.06 0.13 -9.05
C LYS A 19 -11.75 1.12 -8.12
N LYS A 20 -12.01 0.73 -6.86
CA LYS A 20 -12.55 1.66 -5.86
C LYS A 20 -11.54 2.74 -5.47
N ALA A 21 -10.27 2.40 -5.31
CA ALA A 21 -9.21 3.37 -5.06
C ALA A 21 -9.10 4.41 -6.20
N GLU A 22 -9.29 4.00 -7.46
CA GLU A 22 -9.38 4.93 -8.60
C GLU A 22 -10.58 5.86 -8.49
N CYS A 23 -11.76 5.33 -8.16
CA CYS A 23 -12.95 6.15 -7.93
C CYS A 23 -12.72 7.17 -6.80
N ILE A 24 -12.14 6.74 -5.68
CA ILE A 24 -11.82 7.61 -4.53
C ILE A 24 -10.84 8.70 -4.94
N TYR A 25 -9.79 8.35 -5.70
CA TYR A 25 -8.81 9.33 -6.16
C TYR A 25 -9.46 10.40 -7.06
N ASP A 26 -10.22 10.00 -8.07
CA ASP A 26 -10.84 10.93 -9.02
C ASP A 26 -11.85 11.86 -8.33
N ILE A 27 -12.66 11.32 -7.41
CA ILE A 27 -13.60 12.09 -6.59
C ILE A 27 -12.85 13.09 -5.72
N THR A 28 -11.78 12.64 -5.04
CA THR A 28 -10.99 13.47 -4.13
C THR A 28 -10.30 14.60 -4.87
N TYR A 29 -9.71 14.29 -6.04
CA TYR A 29 -9.07 15.30 -6.88
C TYR A 29 -10.06 16.40 -7.27
N HIS A 30 -11.24 16.02 -7.78
CA HIS A 30 -12.29 16.96 -8.13
C HIS A 30 -12.78 17.78 -6.92
N PHE A 31 -13.06 17.10 -5.79
CA PHE A 31 -13.54 17.72 -4.57
C PHE A 31 -12.56 18.76 -4.03
N ALA A 32 -11.31 18.37 -3.86
CA ALA A 32 -10.29 19.23 -3.26
C ALA A 32 -10.06 20.50 -4.09
N HIS A 33 -9.99 20.40 -5.41
CA HIS A 33 -9.77 21.56 -6.29
C HIS A 33 -11.00 22.45 -6.48
N ARG A 34 -12.21 21.91 -6.26
CA ARG A 34 -13.44 22.68 -6.45
C ARG A 34 -13.92 23.38 -5.18
N PHE A 35 -13.80 22.74 -4.03
CA PHE A 35 -14.45 23.20 -2.79
C PHE A 35 -13.51 23.69 -1.72
N LEU A 36 -12.21 23.45 -1.83
CA LEU A 36 -11.21 24.05 -0.96
C LEU A 36 -10.63 25.32 -1.58
N LYS A 37 -10.19 26.24 -0.73
CA LYS A 37 -9.60 27.51 -1.19
C LYS A 37 -8.23 27.27 -1.80
N ILE A 38 -7.93 27.99 -2.87
CA ILE A 38 -6.60 27.97 -3.47
C ILE A 38 -5.55 28.35 -2.41
N GLY A 39 -4.49 27.52 -2.29
CA GLY A 39 -3.45 27.68 -1.27
C GLY A 39 -3.76 26.96 0.07
N ASP A 40 -4.91 26.33 0.21
CA ASP A 40 -5.19 25.46 1.35
C ASP A 40 -4.37 24.16 1.22
N ARG A 41 -3.52 23.91 2.21
CA ARG A 41 -2.66 22.70 2.25
C ARG A 41 -3.47 21.40 2.32
N THR A 42 -4.72 21.48 2.75
CA THR A 42 -5.62 20.30 2.77
C THR A 42 -5.85 19.73 1.38
N ILE A 43 -5.76 20.55 0.32
CA ILE A 43 -5.84 20.08 -1.08
C ILE A 43 -4.78 19.00 -1.33
N ASP A 44 -3.52 19.36 -1.06
CA ASP A 44 -2.38 18.46 -1.31
C ASP A 44 -2.46 17.23 -0.38
N GLN A 45 -2.87 17.41 0.87
CA GLN A 45 -3.00 16.32 1.85
C GLN A 45 -4.06 15.29 1.41
N MET A 46 -5.26 15.74 1.07
CA MET A 46 -6.34 14.87 0.60
C MET A 46 -5.97 14.13 -0.69
N VAL A 47 -5.43 14.85 -1.69
CA VAL A 47 -5.02 14.25 -2.96
C VAL A 47 -3.88 13.26 -2.76
N GLN A 48 -2.91 13.59 -1.89
CA GLN A 48 -1.80 12.69 -1.56
C GLN A 48 -2.28 11.45 -0.81
N ALA A 49 -3.22 11.57 0.13
CA ALA A 49 -3.79 10.43 0.84
C ALA A 49 -4.52 9.47 -0.12
N ALA A 50 -5.36 10.00 -1.02
CA ALA A 50 -6.04 9.20 -2.03
C ALA A 50 -5.05 8.52 -3.00
N ARG A 51 -4.01 9.26 -3.45
CA ARG A 51 -2.95 8.74 -4.32
C ARG A 51 -2.15 7.64 -3.63
N SER A 52 -1.72 7.88 -2.38
CA SER A 52 -0.96 6.93 -1.57
C SER A 52 -1.75 5.63 -1.38
N GLY A 53 -3.05 5.71 -1.06
CA GLY A 53 -3.93 4.56 -0.97
C GLY A 53 -3.87 3.71 -2.24
N LYS A 54 -4.14 4.32 -3.40
CA LYS A 54 -4.13 3.62 -4.69
C LYS A 54 -2.78 2.99 -5.02
N GLN A 55 -1.67 3.73 -4.83
CA GLN A 55 -0.33 3.25 -5.17
C GLN A 55 0.12 2.08 -4.28
N ASN A 56 -0.07 2.20 -2.97
CA ASN A 56 0.30 1.13 -2.04
C ASN A 56 -0.44 -0.19 -2.34
N LEU A 57 -1.67 -0.11 -2.86
CA LEU A 57 -2.40 -1.30 -3.28
C LEU A 57 -1.80 -1.94 -4.53
N ALA A 58 -1.43 -1.13 -5.54
CA ALA A 58 -0.79 -1.62 -6.76
C ALA A 58 0.59 -2.24 -6.45
N GLU A 59 1.43 -1.53 -5.70
CA GLU A 59 2.76 -2.00 -5.27
C GLU A 59 2.64 -3.29 -4.44
N GLY A 60 1.73 -3.30 -3.45
CA GLY A 60 1.50 -4.48 -2.63
C GLY A 60 1.07 -5.69 -3.44
N TYR A 61 0.29 -5.49 -4.49
CA TYR A 61 -0.10 -6.57 -5.38
C TYR A 61 1.07 -7.11 -6.21
N ILE A 62 1.91 -6.23 -6.74
CA ILE A 62 3.11 -6.60 -7.51
C ILE A 62 4.12 -7.30 -6.61
N ASP A 63 4.48 -6.70 -5.48
CA ASP A 63 5.47 -7.24 -4.55
C ASP A 63 5.00 -8.54 -3.87
N GLY A 64 3.71 -8.71 -3.74
CA GLY A 64 3.09 -9.87 -3.13
C GLY A 64 3.36 -11.18 -3.87
N VAL A 65 3.88 -11.14 -5.12
CA VAL A 65 4.37 -12.32 -5.85
C VAL A 65 5.56 -12.94 -5.10
N THR A 66 6.44 -12.11 -4.57
CA THR A 66 7.67 -12.52 -3.89
C THR A 66 7.61 -12.40 -2.37
N SER A 67 6.74 -11.53 -1.83
CA SER A 67 6.62 -11.30 -0.40
C SER A 67 5.19 -11.01 0.03
N MET A 68 4.53 -12.01 0.56
CA MET A 68 3.19 -11.87 1.14
C MET A 68 3.18 -10.94 2.36
N GLU A 69 4.26 -10.92 3.12
CA GLU A 69 4.43 -10.02 4.26
C GLU A 69 4.45 -8.55 3.80
N MET A 70 5.21 -8.24 2.73
CA MET A 70 5.26 -6.90 2.16
C MET A 70 3.89 -6.48 1.63
N MET A 71 3.17 -7.38 0.96
CA MET A 71 1.82 -7.11 0.50
C MET A 71 0.87 -6.74 1.65
N ILE A 72 0.86 -7.51 2.74
CA ILE A 72 0.04 -7.21 3.92
C ILE A 72 0.42 -5.85 4.51
N LYS A 73 1.72 -5.53 4.57
CA LYS A 73 2.21 -4.25 5.06
C LYS A 73 1.71 -3.08 4.20
N LEU A 74 1.85 -3.17 2.88
CA LEU A 74 1.42 -2.12 1.94
C LEU A 74 -0.10 -1.93 1.93
N ILE A 75 -0.88 -3.01 2.06
CA ILE A 75 -2.33 -2.91 2.22
C ILE A 75 -2.70 -2.19 3.54
N ASN A 76 -1.98 -2.43 4.63
CA ASN A 76 -2.21 -1.69 5.87
C ASN A 76 -1.84 -0.21 5.74
N VAL A 77 -0.78 0.15 5.01
CA VAL A 77 -0.45 1.55 4.70
C VAL A 77 -1.55 2.20 3.85
N ASN A 78 -2.07 1.48 2.84
CA ASN A 78 -3.24 1.94 2.08
C ASN A 78 -4.41 2.27 3.02
N ARG A 79 -4.77 1.36 3.92
CA ARG A 79 -5.87 1.55 4.88
C ARG A 79 -5.65 2.76 5.79
N ALA A 80 -4.40 3.00 6.24
CA ALA A 80 -4.07 4.17 7.04
C ALA A 80 -4.30 5.46 6.24
N SER A 81 -3.82 5.54 5.00
CA SER A 81 -4.04 6.69 4.11
C SER A 81 -5.52 6.95 3.82
N LEU A 82 -6.31 5.89 3.62
CA LEU A 82 -7.76 6.01 3.43
C LEU A 82 -8.47 6.50 4.70
N HIS A 83 -7.99 6.10 5.88
CA HIS A 83 -8.54 6.56 7.14
C HIS A 83 -8.26 8.06 7.36
N GLU A 84 -7.05 8.51 7.08
CA GLU A 84 -6.70 9.94 7.10
C GLU A 84 -7.63 10.74 6.17
N LEU A 85 -7.78 10.27 4.92
CA LEU A 85 -8.68 10.90 3.95
C LEU A 85 -10.15 10.92 4.42
N CYS A 86 -10.60 9.86 5.09
CA CYS A 86 -11.96 9.81 5.64
C CYS A 86 -12.17 10.90 6.69
N LEU A 87 -11.20 11.08 7.59
CA LEU A 87 -11.22 12.14 8.61
C LEU A 87 -11.23 13.53 7.97
N ASP A 88 -10.48 13.77 6.91
CA ASP A 88 -10.50 15.05 6.19
C ASP A 88 -11.91 15.37 5.65
N TYR A 89 -12.61 14.39 5.08
CA TYR A 89 -13.98 14.55 4.61
C TYR A 89 -14.97 14.79 5.77
N GLU A 90 -14.84 14.05 6.86
CA GLU A 90 -15.67 14.20 8.05
C GLU A 90 -15.47 15.59 8.69
N ASP A 91 -14.23 16.05 8.79
CA ASP A 91 -13.89 17.38 9.27
C ASP A 91 -14.43 18.48 8.33
N TYR A 92 -14.34 18.27 7.01
CA TYR A 92 -14.92 19.20 6.04
C TYR A 92 -16.43 19.40 6.29
N LEU A 93 -17.16 18.29 6.46
CA LEU A 93 -18.60 18.35 6.74
C LEU A 93 -18.88 19.03 8.09
N ARG A 94 -18.18 18.62 9.12
CA ARG A 94 -18.37 19.13 10.50
C ARG A 94 -18.13 20.62 10.61
N VAL A 95 -17.00 21.14 10.10
CA VAL A 95 -16.65 22.56 10.24
C VAL A 95 -17.52 23.49 9.41
N ARG A 96 -18.24 22.97 8.43
CA ARG A 96 -19.19 23.71 7.57
C ARG A 96 -20.65 23.51 7.95
N ASN A 97 -20.92 22.77 9.05
CA ASN A 97 -22.26 22.39 9.48
C ASN A 97 -23.06 21.66 8.38
N LEU A 98 -22.37 20.88 7.54
CA LEU A 98 -22.96 20.02 6.53
C LEU A 98 -23.27 18.65 7.15
N ARG A 99 -24.28 17.97 6.58
CA ARG A 99 -24.76 16.72 7.16
C ARG A 99 -23.90 15.53 6.70
N GLN A 100 -23.30 14.82 7.64
CA GLN A 100 -22.83 13.46 7.41
C GLN A 100 -24.01 12.49 7.45
N TRP A 101 -24.16 11.66 6.43
CA TRP A 101 -25.28 10.72 6.36
C TRP A 101 -25.05 9.56 7.33
N SER A 102 -26.05 9.31 8.17
CA SER A 102 -26.01 8.13 9.03
C SER A 102 -26.12 6.85 8.20
N TYR A 103 -25.71 5.73 8.80
CA TYR A 103 -25.76 4.43 8.13
C TYR A 103 -27.15 4.08 7.61
N ASP A 104 -28.22 4.46 8.34
CA ASP A 104 -29.62 4.18 8.01
C ASP A 104 -30.30 5.24 7.15
N ASP A 105 -29.61 6.34 6.83
CA ASP A 105 -30.10 7.35 5.90
C ASP A 105 -30.37 6.72 4.53
N GLN A 106 -31.54 7.04 3.95
CA GLN A 106 -31.93 6.51 2.64
C GLN A 106 -30.90 6.84 1.55
N ARG A 107 -30.33 8.05 1.57
CA ARG A 107 -29.27 8.48 0.63
C ARG A 107 -28.02 7.64 0.80
N CYS A 108 -27.62 7.36 2.04
CA CYS A 108 -26.47 6.50 2.34
C CYS A 108 -26.71 5.06 1.83
N ARG A 109 -27.91 4.51 2.04
CA ARG A 109 -28.26 3.16 1.54
C ARG A 109 -28.22 3.08 0.02
N GLN A 110 -28.80 4.07 -0.66
CA GLN A 110 -28.78 4.15 -2.13
C GLN A 110 -27.34 4.30 -2.66
N THR A 111 -26.56 5.19 -2.05
CA THR A 111 -25.15 5.40 -2.41
C THR A 111 -24.31 4.13 -2.20
N ARG A 112 -24.52 3.42 -1.08
CA ARG A 112 -23.82 2.13 -0.85
C ARG A 112 -24.18 1.09 -1.92
N ALA A 113 -25.45 1.01 -2.32
CA ALA A 113 -25.87 0.10 -3.38
C ALA A 113 -25.24 0.49 -4.72
N PHE A 114 -25.26 1.77 -5.07
CA PHE A 114 -24.64 2.31 -6.28
C PHE A 114 -23.13 2.06 -6.30
N CYS A 115 -22.40 2.44 -5.27
CA CYS A 115 -20.94 2.27 -5.18
C CYS A 115 -20.50 0.80 -5.17
N ARG A 116 -21.39 -0.14 -4.82
CA ARG A 116 -21.09 -1.58 -4.86
C ARG A 116 -21.03 -2.12 -6.29
N THR A 117 -21.85 -1.59 -7.18
CA THR A 117 -22.01 -2.08 -8.55
C THR A 117 -21.27 -1.24 -9.58
N HIS A 118 -21.02 0.05 -9.30
CA HIS A 118 -20.32 0.96 -10.20
C HIS A 118 -18.86 1.10 -9.77
N LEU A 119 -17.99 0.41 -10.50
CA LEU A 119 -16.55 0.31 -10.21
C LEU A 119 -15.70 1.08 -11.23
N ASP A 120 -16.33 1.67 -12.24
CA ASP A 120 -15.64 2.50 -13.23
C ASP A 120 -15.61 3.95 -12.75
N SER A 121 -14.43 4.51 -12.62
CA SER A 121 -14.21 5.89 -12.19
C SER A 121 -14.80 6.91 -13.18
N ALA A 122 -14.97 6.56 -14.48
CA ALA A 122 -15.60 7.40 -15.48
C ALA A 122 -17.03 7.79 -15.09
N VAL A 123 -17.79 6.86 -14.50
CA VAL A 123 -19.18 7.11 -14.04
C VAL A 123 -19.20 8.21 -12.97
N TYR A 124 -18.23 8.23 -12.07
CA TYR A 124 -18.13 9.26 -11.04
C TYR A 124 -17.67 10.59 -11.63
N ARG A 125 -16.68 10.61 -12.53
CA ARG A 125 -16.21 11.84 -13.19
C ARG A 125 -17.32 12.55 -13.95
N GLU A 126 -18.25 11.81 -14.53
CA GLU A 126 -19.40 12.36 -15.25
C GLU A 126 -20.45 12.94 -14.29
N GLN A 127 -20.77 12.26 -13.20
CA GLN A 127 -21.88 12.63 -12.32
C GLN A 127 -21.50 13.63 -11.22
N ILE A 128 -20.27 13.58 -10.71
CA ILE A 128 -19.81 14.37 -9.57
C ILE A 128 -19.85 15.88 -9.82
N PRO A 129 -19.52 16.43 -11.00
CA PRO A 129 -19.55 17.87 -11.23
C PRO A 129 -20.90 18.54 -10.98
N SER A 130 -22.00 17.79 -11.06
CA SER A 130 -23.37 18.29 -10.83
C SER A 130 -23.83 18.21 -9.37
N ARG A 131 -23.03 17.61 -8.48
CA ARG A 131 -23.40 17.36 -7.08
C ARG A 131 -22.86 18.46 -6.15
N SER A 132 -23.54 18.63 -4.99
CA SER A 132 -23.06 19.48 -3.92
C SER A 132 -21.84 18.86 -3.20
N ASP A 133 -21.06 19.71 -2.55
CA ASP A 133 -19.92 19.32 -1.70
C ASP A 133 -20.34 18.32 -0.61
N GLU A 134 -21.47 18.54 0.08
CA GLU A 134 -22.04 17.60 1.06
C GLU A 134 -22.24 16.22 0.44
N THR A 135 -22.84 16.18 -0.75
CA THR A 135 -23.14 14.91 -1.43
C THR A 135 -21.86 14.19 -1.83
N ILE A 136 -20.90 14.90 -2.40
CA ILE A 136 -19.62 14.31 -2.86
C ILE A 136 -18.82 13.79 -1.67
N ALA A 137 -18.72 14.55 -0.58
CA ALA A 137 -18.04 14.10 0.63
C ALA A 137 -18.65 12.81 1.19
N ASN A 138 -19.98 12.71 1.26
CA ASN A 138 -20.65 11.50 1.71
C ASN A 138 -20.49 10.29 0.76
N ILE A 139 -20.41 10.53 -0.55
CA ILE A 139 -20.07 9.48 -1.53
C ILE A 139 -18.66 8.97 -1.29
N ALA A 140 -17.68 9.88 -1.13
CA ALA A 140 -16.29 9.53 -0.86
C ALA A 140 -16.14 8.72 0.43
N ILE A 141 -16.74 9.16 1.53
CA ILE A 141 -16.78 8.43 2.81
C ILE A 141 -17.36 7.02 2.60
N THR A 142 -18.45 6.90 1.84
CA THR A 142 -19.07 5.60 1.54
C THR A 142 -18.14 4.66 0.79
N LEU A 143 -17.42 5.16 -0.22
CA LEU A 143 -16.45 4.38 -1.00
C LEU A 143 -15.26 3.95 -0.12
N ILE A 144 -14.72 4.85 0.70
CA ILE A 144 -13.62 4.57 1.62
C ILE A 144 -14.02 3.44 2.59
N HIS A 145 -15.18 3.51 3.20
CA HIS A 145 -15.68 2.45 4.08
C HIS A 145 -15.81 1.10 3.35
N GLN A 146 -16.30 1.10 2.10
CA GLN A 146 -16.41 -0.13 1.33
C GLN A 146 -15.04 -0.70 0.97
N GLU A 147 -14.09 0.14 0.62
CA GLU A 147 -12.73 -0.30 0.32
C GLU A 147 -12.05 -0.86 1.57
N ASP A 148 -12.16 -0.22 2.72
CA ASP A 148 -11.60 -0.73 3.99
C ASP A 148 -12.12 -2.12 4.35
N VAL A 149 -13.41 -2.38 4.14
CA VAL A 149 -14.00 -3.72 4.35
C VAL A 149 -13.40 -4.76 3.40
N LEU A 150 -13.23 -4.41 2.12
CA LEU A 150 -12.59 -5.30 1.13
C LEU A 150 -11.13 -5.59 1.51
N LEU A 151 -10.38 -4.57 1.90
CA LEU A 151 -8.98 -4.70 2.28
C LEU A 151 -8.80 -5.54 3.56
N LYS A 152 -9.67 -5.37 4.55
CA LYS A 152 -9.70 -6.24 5.75
C LYS A 152 -9.91 -7.70 5.36
N GLY A 153 -10.91 -7.99 4.54
CA GLY A 153 -11.17 -9.34 4.04
C GLY A 153 -9.99 -9.92 3.27
N TYR A 154 -9.32 -9.11 2.48
CA TYR A 154 -8.16 -9.51 1.70
C TYR A 154 -6.94 -9.82 2.59
N ILE A 155 -6.67 -9.01 3.61
CA ILE A 155 -5.62 -9.29 4.61
C ILE A 155 -5.88 -10.63 5.30
N GLU A 156 -7.11 -10.89 5.73
CA GLU A 156 -7.44 -12.15 6.41
C GLU A 156 -7.32 -13.36 5.48
N TRP A 157 -7.63 -13.20 4.20
CA TRP A 157 -7.39 -14.24 3.19
C TRP A 157 -5.88 -14.47 3.00
N LEU A 158 -5.06 -13.41 2.90
CA LEU A 158 -3.60 -13.52 2.78
C LEU A 158 -2.98 -14.22 3.99
N LYS A 159 -3.39 -13.87 5.20
CA LYS A 159 -2.93 -14.54 6.43
C LYS A 159 -3.22 -16.03 6.40
N ARG A 160 -4.44 -16.43 6.02
CA ARG A 160 -4.80 -17.85 5.90
C ARG A 160 -3.97 -18.56 4.83
N LYS A 161 -3.76 -17.92 3.67
CA LYS A 161 -2.92 -18.46 2.60
C LYS A 161 -1.46 -18.63 3.05
N PHE A 162 -0.94 -17.67 3.81
CA PHE A 162 0.41 -17.73 4.37
C PHE A 162 0.57 -18.89 5.35
N LEU A 163 -0.38 -19.07 6.25
CA LEU A 163 -0.35 -20.17 7.23
C LEU A 163 -0.47 -21.54 6.57
N ALA A 164 -1.27 -21.66 5.51
CA ALA A 164 -1.47 -22.93 4.80
C ALA A 164 -0.27 -23.32 3.92
N ASN A 165 0.32 -22.36 3.22
CA ASN A 165 1.31 -22.62 2.18
C ASN A 165 2.75 -22.28 2.60
N GLY A 166 2.93 -21.60 3.71
CA GLY A 166 4.20 -21.01 4.14
C GLY A 166 4.60 -19.78 3.32
N GLY A 167 5.68 -19.15 3.72
CA GLY A 167 6.25 -18.00 3.01
C GLY A 167 7.03 -18.39 1.75
N PHE A 168 7.44 -17.39 0.98
CA PHE A 168 8.20 -17.56 -0.26
C PHE A 168 9.49 -18.39 -0.05
N LYS A 169 10.21 -18.14 1.04
CA LYS A 169 11.45 -18.90 1.38
C LYS A 169 11.17 -20.39 1.57
N GLU A 170 10.08 -20.74 2.23
CA GLU A 170 9.68 -22.13 2.45
C GLU A 170 9.23 -22.79 1.14
N GLN A 171 8.49 -22.08 0.31
CA GLN A 171 8.09 -22.56 -1.02
C GLN A 171 9.31 -22.79 -1.91
N MET A 172 10.27 -21.87 -1.91
CA MET A 172 11.55 -22.04 -2.60
C MET A 172 12.32 -23.27 -2.10
N TYR A 173 12.39 -23.46 -0.79
CA TYR A 173 13.07 -24.60 -0.21
C TYR A 173 12.42 -25.92 -0.64
N ARG A 174 11.08 -25.99 -0.58
CA ARG A 174 10.31 -27.18 -1.03
C ARG A 174 10.55 -27.46 -2.52
N ALA A 175 10.48 -26.44 -3.38
CA ALA A 175 10.72 -26.59 -4.81
C ALA A 175 12.14 -27.07 -5.12
N ARG A 176 13.17 -26.54 -4.44
CA ARG A 176 14.56 -27.00 -4.58
C ARG A 176 14.74 -28.46 -4.15
N THR A 177 14.10 -28.85 -3.05
CA THR A 177 14.18 -30.22 -2.54
C THR A 177 13.52 -31.18 -3.50
N GLN A 178 12.36 -30.84 -4.06
CA GLN A 178 11.68 -31.62 -5.10
C GLN A 178 12.53 -31.75 -6.35
N TYR A 179 13.09 -30.64 -6.87
CA TYR A 179 13.95 -30.62 -8.04
C TYR A 179 15.19 -31.53 -7.87
N ARG A 180 15.85 -31.48 -6.71
CA ARG A 180 16.99 -32.36 -6.38
C ARG A 180 16.58 -33.82 -6.25
N GLY A 181 15.38 -34.10 -5.74
CA GLY A 181 14.85 -35.48 -5.67
C GLY A 181 14.58 -36.09 -7.06
N TYR A 182 14.13 -35.26 -8.01
CA TYR A 182 13.94 -35.71 -9.39
C TYR A 182 15.27 -35.89 -10.17
N GLY A 183 16.32 -35.13 -9.86
CA GLY A 183 17.64 -35.21 -10.49
C GLY A 183 18.54 -36.33 -9.95
N GLY A 184 18.14 -36.96 -8.83
CA GLY A 184 18.93 -38.01 -8.19
C GLY A 184 18.82 -39.41 -8.82
N TYR A 185 17.94 -39.62 -9.81
CA TYR A 185 17.78 -40.93 -10.49
C TYR A 185 18.47 -41.04 -11.82
N GLY A 186 19.35 -40.08 -12.18
CA GLY A 186 19.99 -40.06 -13.49
C GLY A 186 21.52 -40.15 -13.53
N ALA A 187 22.17 -40.56 -12.43
CA ALA A 187 23.65 -40.70 -12.44
C ALA A 187 24.10 -41.92 -11.65
N ASN A 188 23.65 -43.11 -12.10
CA ASN A 188 24.30 -44.36 -11.76
C ASN A 188 24.82 -45.01 -13.06
N GLY A 189 26.08 -44.92 -13.28
CA GLY A 189 26.76 -45.67 -14.28
C GLY A 189 28.12 -45.11 -14.63
N GLU A 190 29.10 -45.29 -13.73
CA GLU A 190 30.40 -45.88 -14.10
C GLU A 190 31.34 -45.79 -12.88
N ASN A 191 31.52 -46.96 -12.27
CA ASN A 191 32.63 -47.25 -11.39
C ASN A 191 33.94 -47.08 -12.17
N ARG A 192 34.83 -46.23 -11.68
CA ARG A 192 36.27 -46.41 -11.80
C ARG A 192 36.94 -46.30 -10.45
N ALA A 193 37.27 -47.44 -9.94
CA ALA A 193 38.22 -47.59 -8.80
C ALA A 193 39.59 -47.07 -9.25
N TYR A 194 40.15 -46.14 -8.48
CA TYR A 194 41.57 -45.90 -8.34
C TYR A 194 41.92 -45.60 -6.91
N GLY A 195 42.94 -46.30 -6.44
CA GLY A 195 43.52 -46.59 -5.20
C GLY A 195 43.70 -45.46 -4.18
N ALA A 196 43.81 -45.99 -3.00
CA ALA A 196 44.14 -45.29 -1.76
C ALA A 196 45.46 -44.52 -1.84
N ASN A 197 45.45 -43.28 -1.32
CA ASN A 197 46.40 -42.84 -0.30
C ASN A 197 46.00 -41.51 0.29
N GLY A 198 46.01 -41.46 1.61
CA GLY A 198 45.48 -40.42 2.46
C GLY A 198 46.13 -39.05 2.31
N VAL A 199 45.37 -38.07 2.62
CA VAL A 199 45.68 -36.95 3.52
C VAL A 199 44.36 -36.22 3.82
N LYS A 200 43.90 -36.26 5.03
CA LYS A 200 42.79 -35.41 5.52
C LYS A 200 43.21 -33.95 5.50
N ARG A 201 42.62 -33.16 4.68
CA ARG A 201 42.54 -31.70 4.83
C ARG A 201 41.06 -31.27 4.86
N SER A 202 40.67 -30.73 5.99
CA SER A 202 39.37 -30.08 6.18
C SER A 202 39.26 -28.86 5.24
N PRO A 203 38.17 -28.66 4.53
CA PRO A 203 37.94 -27.41 3.80
C PRO A 203 37.57 -26.31 4.79
N SER A 204 38.42 -25.28 4.86
CA SER A 204 38.14 -24.02 5.51
C SER A 204 36.94 -23.34 4.90
N SER A 205 35.98 -22.93 5.73
CA SER A 205 34.84 -22.14 5.34
C SER A 205 35.28 -20.80 4.73
N PRO A 206 34.67 -20.32 3.65
CA PRO A 206 34.94 -18.98 3.15
C PRO A 206 34.42 -17.94 4.15
N GLN A 207 35.29 -17.03 4.56
CA GLN A 207 34.93 -15.85 5.35
C GLN A 207 34.04 -14.92 4.52
N PRO A 208 33.03 -14.30 5.13
CA PRO A 208 32.25 -13.27 4.45
C PRO A 208 33.12 -12.02 4.19
N PRO A 209 32.89 -11.29 3.09
CA PRO A 209 33.63 -10.09 2.78
C PRO A 209 33.43 -9.02 3.86
N SER A 210 34.54 -8.39 4.25
CA SER A 210 34.59 -7.30 5.22
C SER A 210 33.73 -6.14 4.78
N ALA A 211 32.93 -5.61 5.70
CA ALA A 211 32.16 -4.40 5.49
C ALA A 211 33.09 -3.19 5.20
N PRO A 212 32.73 -2.27 4.31
CA PRO A 212 33.50 -1.05 4.09
C PRO A 212 33.49 -0.18 5.35
N GLN A 213 34.67 0.26 5.74
CA GLN A 213 34.86 1.19 6.85
C GLN A 213 34.19 2.54 6.50
N SER A 214 33.30 2.96 7.40
CA SER A 214 32.68 4.28 7.36
C SER A 214 33.73 5.36 7.59
N SER A 215 33.98 6.17 6.58
CA SER A 215 34.72 7.44 6.68
C SER A 215 33.93 8.44 7.53
N GLN A 216 34.68 9.13 8.37
CA GLN A 216 34.31 10.04 9.44
C GLN A 216 33.31 11.13 9.04
N SER A 217 32.40 11.33 9.95
CA SER A 217 31.47 12.42 10.21
C SER A 217 31.99 13.83 9.84
N SER A 218 31.26 14.49 8.95
CA SER A 218 31.17 15.94 8.94
C SER A 218 30.00 16.39 9.83
N GLN A 219 30.28 17.26 10.80
CA GLN A 219 29.32 17.87 11.71
C GLN A 219 28.22 18.64 10.94
N PRO A 220 26.97 18.65 11.41
CA PRO A 220 25.94 19.48 10.86
C PRO A 220 26.18 20.97 11.23
N PRO A 221 25.82 21.92 10.36
CA PRO A 221 25.91 23.34 10.64
C PRO A 221 24.94 23.74 11.76
N SER A 222 25.43 24.58 12.68
CA SER A 222 24.72 25.16 13.80
C SER A 222 23.50 25.95 13.35
N SER A 223 22.36 25.68 14.01
CA SER A 223 21.10 26.41 13.84
C SER A 223 21.25 27.90 14.21
N PRO A 224 20.61 28.82 13.48
CA PRO A 224 20.58 30.24 13.85
C PRO A 224 19.71 30.44 15.10
N GLN A 225 20.23 31.24 16.05
CA GLN A 225 19.51 31.65 17.25
C GLN A 225 18.32 32.55 16.93
N PRO A 226 17.23 32.49 17.70
CA PRO A 226 16.10 33.40 17.52
C PRO A 226 16.45 34.81 17.98
N SER A 227 16.20 35.78 17.10
CA SER A 227 16.31 37.20 17.37
C SER A 227 15.26 37.65 18.41
N THR A 228 15.70 38.38 19.41
CA THR A 228 14.91 39.03 20.48
C THR A 228 13.89 39.99 19.87
N PRO A 229 12.66 40.05 20.36
CA PRO A 229 11.68 41.02 19.91
C PRO A 229 12.02 42.44 20.43
N GLN A 230 12.10 43.38 19.51
CA GLN A 230 12.22 44.81 19.83
C GLN A 230 10.91 45.35 20.40
N SER A 231 11.02 46.11 21.49
CA SER A 231 9.93 46.82 22.19
C SER A 231 9.24 47.85 21.29
N PRO A 232 7.95 48.09 21.43
CA PRO A 232 7.22 49.09 20.65
C PRO A 232 7.55 50.53 21.10
N CYS A 233 7.74 51.41 20.10
CA CYS A 233 7.86 52.86 20.29
C CYS A 233 6.58 53.49 20.87
N PRO A 234 6.69 54.53 21.72
CA PRO A 234 5.53 55.23 22.27
C PRO A 234 4.91 56.20 21.24
N PRO A 235 3.60 56.55 21.39
CA PRO A 235 2.91 57.41 20.45
C PRO A 235 3.32 58.86 20.63
N THR A 236 3.62 59.52 19.53
CA THR A 236 3.78 61.00 19.42
C THR A 236 2.42 61.66 19.39
N LYS A 237 2.32 62.79 20.13
CA LYS A 237 1.17 63.64 20.27
C LYS A 237 0.62 64.20 18.95
#